data_fcd0a754e4a9ec36d7f32450473853ed
#
_entry.id   fcd0a754e4a9ec36d7f32450473853ed
#
_cell.length_a   1.000
_cell.length_b   1.000
_cell.length_c   1.000
_cell.angle_alpha   90.00
_cell.angle_beta   90.00
_cell.angle_gamma   90.00
#
_symmetry.space_group_name_H-M   'P 1'
#
loop_
_entity.id
_entity.type
_entity.pdbx_description
1 polymer ?
#
loop_
_entity_poly.entity_id
_entity_poly.type
_entity_poly.pdbx_seq_one_letter_code
_entity_poly.pdbx_strand_id
1 'polypeptide(L)'
;GAAAGAQSALCLTVGTGIGGCIIIGGRVYHGWSGSACEVGYMHMDGSDFQTLGAASILVKRVAAAKGEPEAQWNGYRIFQLAGEGDSICVEAIDQMCDCLGKGISNICYVLNPQIVVLRRNHGPGGVPASQAGKGSCPVSGIQHI
;
A
#
# COMPACT_ATOMS: atom_id res chain seq x y z
N GLY A 1 3.36 -16.65 -8.23
CA GLY A 1 2.74 -15.40 -7.79
C GLY A 1 3.02 -14.29 -8.80
N ALA A 2 2.50 -13.07 -8.55
CA ALA A 2 2.59 -11.94 -9.51
C ALA A 2 4.01 -11.57 -9.97
N ALA A 3 5.03 -11.84 -9.15
CA ALA A 3 6.45 -11.62 -9.48
C ALA A 3 7.16 -12.91 -9.98
N ALA A 4 6.41 -13.96 -10.34
CA ALA A 4 7.04 -15.20 -10.80
C ALA A 4 7.79 -14.97 -12.11
N GLY A 5 9.07 -15.34 -12.13
CA GLY A 5 9.95 -15.15 -13.29
C GLY A 5 10.65 -13.79 -13.38
N ALA A 6 10.29 -12.81 -12.56
CA ALA A 6 10.96 -11.52 -12.53
C ALA A 6 12.37 -11.65 -11.96
N GLN A 7 13.37 -11.07 -12.63
CA GLN A 7 14.74 -11.01 -12.15
C GLN A 7 14.92 -9.92 -11.08
N SER A 8 14.13 -8.85 -11.16
CA SER A 8 14.07 -7.82 -10.11
C SER A 8 12.63 -7.41 -9.84
N ALA A 9 12.26 -7.33 -8.58
CA ALA A 9 10.93 -6.91 -8.17
C ALA A 9 10.96 -6.17 -6.84
N LEU A 10 10.03 -5.24 -6.68
CA LEU A 10 9.64 -4.67 -5.40
C LEU A 10 8.27 -5.23 -5.02
N CYS A 11 8.19 -5.89 -3.88
CA CYS A 11 6.91 -6.38 -3.35
C CYS A 11 6.60 -5.60 -2.07
N LEU A 12 5.46 -4.94 -2.04
CA LEU A 12 4.98 -4.17 -0.88
C LEU A 12 3.73 -4.80 -0.30
N THR A 13 3.63 -4.81 1.01
CA THR A 13 2.42 -5.17 1.75
C THR A 13 1.88 -3.94 2.47
N VAL A 14 0.60 -3.64 2.25
CA VAL A 14 -0.10 -2.52 2.88
C VAL A 14 -1.18 -3.07 3.81
N GLY A 15 -1.03 -2.80 5.09
CA GLY A 15 -1.92 -3.29 6.15
C GLY A 15 -1.90 -2.37 7.36
N THR A 16 -1.64 -2.91 8.54
CA THR A 16 -1.43 -2.12 9.77
C THR A 16 -0.21 -1.20 9.67
N GLY A 17 0.78 -1.58 8.88
CA GLY A 17 1.93 -0.80 8.45
C GLY A 17 2.20 -1.04 6.97
N ILE A 18 3.37 -0.62 6.50
CA ILE A 18 3.88 -0.91 5.16
C ILE A 18 5.16 -1.73 5.30
N GLY A 19 5.13 -2.95 4.78
CA GLY A 19 6.30 -3.82 4.69
C GLY A 19 6.76 -3.99 3.25
N GLY A 20 8.00 -4.42 3.06
CA GLY A 20 8.56 -4.61 1.74
C GLY A 20 9.46 -5.83 1.62
N CYS A 21 9.67 -6.24 0.38
CA CYS A 21 10.62 -7.28 0.00
C CYS A 21 11.19 -6.92 -1.39
N ILE A 22 12.50 -7.02 -1.52
CA ILE A 22 13.22 -6.81 -2.78
C ILE A 22 13.66 -8.16 -3.34
N ILE A 23 13.45 -8.35 -4.64
CA ILE A 23 13.98 -9.50 -5.40
C ILE A 23 15.05 -8.98 -6.35
N ILE A 24 16.24 -9.59 -6.31
CA ILE A 24 17.35 -9.30 -7.22
C ILE A 24 17.91 -10.65 -7.72
N GLY A 25 18.06 -10.80 -9.04
CA GLY A 25 18.51 -12.06 -9.64
C GLY A 25 17.60 -13.25 -9.32
N GLY A 26 16.28 -12.99 -9.19
CA GLY A 26 15.27 -14.01 -8.85
C GLY A 26 15.30 -14.48 -7.39
N ARG A 27 16.06 -13.81 -6.51
CA ARG A 27 16.20 -14.16 -5.09
C ARG A 27 15.86 -12.99 -4.18
N VAL A 28 15.35 -13.30 -2.99
CA VAL A 28 15.09 -12.27 -1.98
C VAL A 28 16.41 -11.65 -1.53
N TYR A 29 16.48 -10.34 -1.59
CA TYR A 29 17.62 -9.57 -1.09
C TYR A 29 17.39 -9.22 0.39
N HIS A 30 18.23 -9.75 1.26
CA HIS A 30 18.12 -9.55 2.70
C HIS A 30 18.94 -8.36 3.23
N GLY A 31 19.88 -7.85 2.43
CA GLY A 31 20.87 -6.87 2.89
C GLY A 31 21.88 -7.48 3.85
N TRP A 32 22.73 -6.63 4.42
CA TRP A 32 23.80 -7.05 5.33
C TRP A 32 23.26 -7.62 6.66
N SER A 33 22.26 -6.96 7.25
CA SER A 33 21.71 -7.29 8.58
C SER A 33 20.40 -8.10 8.52
N GLY A 34 19.90 -8.42 7.32
CA GLY A 34 18.58 -9.04 7.15
C GLY A 34 17.42 -8.04 7.13
N SER A 35 17.69 -6.74 7.24
CA SER A 35 16.67 -5.68 7.35
C SER A 35 16.46 -4.91 6.03
N ALA A 36 16.80 -5.50 4.89
CA ALA A 36 16.55 -4.85 3.61
C ALA A 36 15.05 -4.66 3.38
N CYS A 37 14.69 -3.50 2.80
CA CYS A 37 13.31 -3.18 2.44
C CYS A 37 12.36 -2.91 3.62
N GLU A 38 12.90 -2.44 4.75
CA GLU A 38 12.10 -1.86 5.85
C GLU A 38 11.55 -0.46 5.45
N VAL A 39 10.89 -0.42 4.30
CA VAL A 39 10.47 0.84 3.63
C VAL A 39 9.38 1.58 4.37
N GLY A 40 8.65 0.93 5.26
CA GLY A 40 7.65 1.58 6.10
C GLY A 40 8.23 2.70 6.96
N TYR A 41 9.51 2.60 7.33
CA TYR A 41 10.24 3.63 8.11
C TYR A 41 10.90 4.70 7.24
N MET A 42 10.77 4.64 5.93
CA MET A 42 11.34 5.65 5.03
C MET A 42 10.70 7.01 5.29
N HIS A 43 11.54 8.00 5.59
CA HIS A 43 11.08 9.37 5.88
C HIS A 43 10.53 10.03 4.61
N MET A 44 9.36 10.62 4.73
CA MET A 44 8.73 11.41 3.67
C MET A 44 7.67 12.36 4.23
N ASP A 45 7.57 13.54 3.64
CA ASP A 45 6.55 14.55 3.96
C ASP A 45 6.45 14.88 5.48
N GLY A 46 7.59 14.92 6.18
CA GLY A 46 7.66 15.24 7.61
C GLY A 46 7.26 14.10 8.56
N SER A 47 7.07 12.88 8.04
CA SER A 47 6.72 11.68 8.81
C SER A 47 7.44 10.45 8.22
N ASP A 48 6.85 9.28 8.29
CA ASP A 48 7.32 8.05 7.65
C ASP A 48 6.24 7.46 6.73
N PHE A 49 6.68 6.58 5.82
CA PHE A 49 5.83 6.03 4.77
C PHE A 49 4.61 5.27 5.32
N GLN A 50 4.79 4.46 6.37
CA GLN A 50 3.66 3.70 6.93
C GLN A 50 2.71 4.59 7.74
N THR A 51 3.21 5.60 8.46
CA THR A 51 2.38 6.56 9.20
C THR A 51 1.54 7.44 8.27
N LEU A 52 1.94 7.60 7.02
CA LEU A 52 1.19 8.35 6.01
C LEU A 52 0.28 7.46 5.16
N GLY A 53 0.73 6.25 4.77
CA GLY A 53 0.12 5.45 3.71
C GLY A 53 -0.43 4.08 4.13
N ALA A 54 -0.32 3.66 5.40
CA ALA A 54 -0.85 2.36 5.82
C ALA A 54 -2.39 2.33 5.81
N ALA A 55 -2.97 1.15 5.59
CA ALA A 55 -4.41 0.96 5.60
C ALA A 55 -5.05 1.26 6.97
N SER A 56 -4.33 1.06 8.07
CA SER A 56 -4.77 1.46 9.40
C SER A 56 -4.92 2.97 9.54
N ILE A 57 -4.07 3.74 8.86
CA ILE A 57 -4.12 5.21 8.87
C ILE A 57 -5.32 5.70 8.05
N LEU A 58 -5.65 5.04 6.94
CA LEU A 58 -6.89 5.32 6.19
C LEU A 58 -8.11 5.22 7.11
N VAL A 59 -8.20 4.13 7.89
CA VAL A 59 -9.30 3.92 8.84
C VAL A 59 -9.35 5.04 9.89
N LYS A 60 -8.21 5.39 10.49
CA LYS A 60 -8.10 6.46 11.49
C LYS A 60 -8.54 7.82 10.94
N ARG A 61 -8.10 8.16 9.72
CA ARG A 61 -8.48 9.43 9.07
C ARG A 61 -9.99 9.54 8.86
N VAL A 62 -10.61 8.50 8.31
CA VAL A 62 -12.05 8.49 8.06
C VAL A 62 -12.83 8.55 9.37
N ALA A 63 -12.47 7.73 10.36
CA ALA A 63 -13.12 7.72 11.66
C ALA A 63 -13.07 9.11 12.33
N ALA A 64 -11.88 9.73 12.35
CA ALA A 64 -11.69 11.07 12.91
C ALA A 64 -12.52 12.13 12.15
N ALA A 65 -12.52 12.11 10.83
CA ALA A 65 -13.27 13.07 10.01
C ALA A 65 -14.79 12.91 10.15
N LYS A 66 -15.26 11.69 10.40
CA LYS A 66 -16.69 11.38 10.66
C LYS A 66 -17.09 11.59 12.12
N GLY A 67 -16.12 11.77 13.04
CA GLY A 67 -16.41 11.83 14.48
C GLY A 67 -16.90 10.52 15.08
N GLU A 68 -16.51 9.38 14.49
CA GLU A 68 -16.96 8.04 14.86
C GLU A 68 -15.80 7.18 15.41
N PRO A 69 -16.08 6.18 16.27
CA PRO A 69 -15.06 5.27 16.76
C PRO A 69 -14.40 4.44 15.63
N GLU A 70 -13.07 4.27 15.67
CA GLU A 70 -12.33 3.48 14.67
C GLU A 70 -12.87 2.04 14.52
N ALA A 71 -13.39 1.44 15.60
CA ALA A 71 -13.93 0.09 15.60
C ALA A 71 -15.12 -0.11 14.64
N GLN A 72 -15.78 0.96 14.23
CA GLN A 72 -16.89 0.92 13.26
C GLN A 72 -16.40 0.98 11.81
N TRP A 73 -15.11 1.21 11.60
CA TRP A 73 -14.53 1.44 10.29
C TRP A 73 -13.55 0.31 9.89
N ASN A 74 -13.58 -0.01 8.63
CA ASN A 74 -12.60 -0.88 7.98
C ASN A 74 -12.43 -0.48 6.52
N GLY A 75 -11.38 -0.98 5.87
CA GLY A 75 -11.12 -0.62 4.48
C GLY A 75 -12.26 -0.95 3.53
N TYR A 76 -12.97 -2.06 3.73
CA TYR A 76 -14.09 -2.44 2.88
C TYR A 76 -15.21 -1.38 2.89
N ARG A 77 -15.66 -0.99 4.09
CA ARG A 77 -16.68 0.04 4.26
C ARG A 77 -16.28 1.37 3.64
N ILE A 78 -15.00 1.76 3.82
CA ILE A 78 -14.49 3.02 3.26
C ILE A 78 -14.52 2.99 1.73
N PHE A 79 -14.05 1.93 1.10
CA PHE A 79 -14.07 1.81 -0.37
C PHE A 79 -15.49 1.71 -0.93
N GLN A 80 -16.40 1.05 -0.21
CA GLN A 80 -17.81 0.99 -0.60
C GLN A 80 -18.42 2.39 -0.60
N LEU A 81 -18.32 3.14 0.51
CA LEU A 81 -18.88 4.49 0.63
C LEU A 81 -18.23 5.48 -0.36
N ALA A 82 -16.94 5.36 -0.62
CA ALA A 82 -16.29 6.15 -1.66
C ALA A 82 -16.89 5.88 -3.04
N GLY A 83 -17.20 4.61 -3.36
CA GLY A 83 -17.89 4.22 -4.59
C GLY A 83 -19.33 4.77 -4.67
N GLU A 84 -19.96 5.05 -3.55
CA GLU A 84 -21.27 5.69 -3.42
C GLU A 84 -21.19 7.24 -3.44
N GLY A 85 -19.97 7.80 -3.51
CA GLY A 85 -19.74 9.24 -3.63
C GLY A 85 -19.50 9.97 -2.30
N ASP A 86 -19.22 9.25 -1.20
CA ASP A 86 -18.83 9.89 0.07
C ASP A 86 -17.50 10.61 -0.06
N SER A 87 -17.54 11.94 0.00
CA SER A 87 -16.37 12.81 -0.24
C SER A 87 -15.25 12.61 0.77
N ILE A 88 -15.55 12.33 2.03
CA ILE A 88 -14.56 12.09 3.08
C ILE A 88 -13.80 10.79 2.79
N CYS A 89 -14.52 9.74 2.40
CA CYS A 89 -13.89 8.46 2.04
C CYS A 89 -13.06 8.59 0.77
N VAL A 90 -13.53 9.30 -0.24
CA VAL A 90 -12.79 9.59 -1.48
C VAL A 90 -11.49 10.32 -1.18
N GLU A 91 -11.56 11.44 -0.45
CA GLU A 91 -10.39 12.25 -0.12
C GLU A 91 -9.35 11.45 0.70
N ALA A 92 -9.80 10.66 1.65
CA ALA A 92 -8.90 9.82 2.46
C ALA A 92 -8.19 8.75 1.63
N ILE A 93 -8.88 8.15 0.65
CA ILE A 93 -8.29 7.19 -0.30
C ILE A 93 -7.28 7.89 -1.19
N ASP A 94 -7.60 9.07 -1.74
CA ASP A 94 -6.71 9.84 -2.61
C ASP A 94 -5.41 10.19 -1.88
N GLN A 95 -5.49 10.66 -0.64
CA GLN A 95 -4.31 10.93 0.20
C GLN A 95 -3.45 9.68 0.42
N MET A 96 -4.07 8.53 0.64
CA MET A 96 -3.35 7.26 0.77
C MET A 96 -2.67 6.88 -0.56
N CYS A 97 -3.37 7.02 -1.68
CA CYS A 97 -2.83 6.72 -3.01
C CYS A 97 -1.66 7.64 -3.37
N ASP A 98 -1.75 8.94 -3.08
CA ASP A 98 -0.66 9.89 -3.29
C ASP A 98 0.58 9.52 -2.48
N CYS A 99 0.40 9.18 -1.22
CA CYS A 99 1.49 8.73 -0.36
C CYS A 99 2.14 7.44 -0.89
N LEU A 100 1.33 6.44 -1.27
CA LEU A 100 1.83 5.20 -1.85
C LEU A 100 2.58 5.46 -3.16
N GLY A 101 2.04 6.32 -4.03
CA GLY A 101 2.67 6.70 -5.29
C GLY A 101 4.05 7.34 -5.08
N LYS A 102 4.17 8.29 -4.17
CA LYS A 102 5.44 8.94 -3.82
C LYS A 102 6.46 7.94 -3.26
N GLY A 103 6.05 7.11 -2.29
CA GLY A 103 6.93 6.12 -1.68
C GLY A 103 7.43 5.08 -2.70
N ILE A 104 6.55 4.56 -3.54
CA ILE A 104 6.90 3.62 -4.60
C ILE A 104 7.85 4.26 -5.60
N SER A 105 7.57 5.49 -6.06
CA SER A 105 8.43 6.21 -7.01
C SER A 105 9.84 6.39 -6.44
N ASN A 106 9.97 6.80 -5.19
CA ASN A 106 11.27 6.96 -4.53
C ASN A 106 12.08 5.65 -4.53
N ILE A 107 11.42 4.53 -4.21
CA ILE A 107 12.08 3.22 -4.23
C ILE A 107 12.43 2.81 -5.65
N CYS A 108 11.56 3.07 -6.63
CA CYS A 108 11.82 2.76 -8.03
C CYS A 108 13.00 3.55 -8.61
N TYR A 109 13.21 4.80 -8.22
CA TYR A 109 14.39 5.58 -8.62
C TYR A 109 15.71 4.98 -8.11
N VAL A 110 15.69 4.28 -6.99
CA VAL A 110 16.87 3.62 -6.41
C VAL A 110 17.05 2.20 -6.95
N LEU A 111 15.96 1.44 -7.01
CA LEU A 111 15.99 -0.01 -7.28
C LEU A 111 15.84 -0.35 -8.77
N ASN A 112 15.10 0.48 -9.52
CA ASN A 112 14.71 0.23 -10.92
C ASN A 112 14.21 -1.20 -11.16
N PRO A 113 13.14 -1.64 -10.48
CA PRO A 113 12.65 -3.01 -10.57
C PRO A 113 11.88 -3.24 -11.88
N GLN A 114 11.91 -4.47 -12.42
CA GLN A 114 11.10 -4.87 -13.56
C GLN A 114 9.60 -4.83 -13.26
N ILE A 115 9.23 -5.09 -11.98
CA ILE A 115 7.83 -5.14 -11.55
C ILE A 115 7.70 -4.65 -10.11
N VAL A 116 6.62 -3.93 -9.83
CA VAL A 116 6.17 -3.59 -8.47
C VAL A 116 4.89 -4.37 -8.19
N VAL A 117 4.88 -5.11 -7.09
CA VAL A 117 3.72 -5.86 -6.62
C VAL A 117 3.21 -5.24 -5.34
N LEU A 118 1.96 -4.81 -5.35
CA LEU A 118 1.25 -4.38 -4.15
C LEU A 118 0.35 -5.51 -3.67
N ARG A 119 0.49 -5.86 -2.41
CA ARG A 119 -0.37 -6.83 -1.73
C ARG A 119 -1.03 -6.19 -0.52
N ARG A 120 -2.33 -6.38 -0.41
CA ARG A 120 -3.04 -6.07 0.82
C ARG A 120 -2.72 -7.16 1.86
N ASN A 121 -2.29 -6.77 3.05
CA ASN A 121 -2.16 -7.71 4.16
C ASN A 121 -3.55 -7.96 4.75
N HIS A 122 -4.03 -9.20 4.67
CA HIS A 122 -5.28 -9.60 5.31
C HIS A 122 -4.92 -9.98 6.75
N GLY A 123 -5.35 -9.19 7.71
CA GLY A 123 -5.39 -9.62 9.11
C GLY A 123 -6.31 -10.86 9.26
N PRO A 124 -6.30 -11.57 10.39
CA PRO A 124 -7.19 -12.70 10.64
C PRO A 124 -8.66 -12.24 10.47
N GLY A 125 -9.34 -12.71 9.43
CA GLY A 125 -10.68 -12.30 9.03
C GLY A 125 -10.81 -11.59 7.68
N GLY A 126 -9.72 -11.43 6.92
CA GLY A 126 -9.75 -10.78 5.60
C GLY A 126 -10.41 -11.63 4.52
N VAL A 127 -11.35 -11.04 3.78
CA VAL A 127 -12.02 -11.64 2.62
C VAL A 127 -10.99 -11.98 1.52
N PRO A 128 -11.04 -13.17 0.90
CA PRO A 128 -10.13 -13.55 -0.19
C PRO A 128 -10.22 -12.56 -1.35
N ALA A 129 -9.09 -12.32 -2.03
CA ALA A 129 -8.95 -11.39 -3.16
C ALA A 129 -9.93 -11.66 -4.33
N SER A 130 -10.55 -12.83 -4.40
CA SER A 130 -11.55 -13.22 -5.39
C SER A 130 -12.90 -12.53 -5.23
N GLN A 131 -13.16 -11.85 -4.11
CA GLN A 131 -14.41 -11.15 -3.82
C GLN A 131 -14.25 -9.63 -3.69
N ALA A 132 -13.06 -9.08 -3.87
CA ALA A 132 -12.87 -7.64 -3.96
C ALA A 132 -13.39 -7.18 -5.32
N GLY A 133 -14.57 -6.56 -5.29
CA GLY A 133 -15.21 -5.98 -6.47
C GLY A 133 -14.27 -5.03 -7.19
N LYS A 134 -14.49 -4.89 -8.50
CA LYS A 134 -13.77 -4.04 -9.45
C LYS A 134 -13.87 -2.54 -9.08
N GLY A 135 -13.21 -2.14 -8.00
CA GLY A 135 -12.88 -0.76 -7.70
C GLY A 135 -11.44 -0.56 -8.16
N SER A 136 -11.27 0.04 -9.33
CA SER A 136 -9.96 0.37 -9.88
C SER A 136 -9.33 1.48 -9.03
N CYS A 137 -8.41 1.12 -8.15
CA CYS A 137 -7.40 2.07 -7.73
C CYS A 137 -6.56 2.42 -8.98
N PRO A 138 -6.36 3.69 -9.34
CA PRO A 138 -5.67 4.05 -10.60
C PRO A 138 -4.14 3.88 -10.51
N VAL A 139 -3.66 2.82 -9.86
CA VAL A 139 -2.24 2.44 -9.88
C VAL A 139 -1.93 1.56 -11.11
N SER A 140 -2.83 1.48 -12.09
CA SER A 140 -2.62 0.78 -13.37
C SER A 140 -1.77 1.55 -14.39
N GLY A 141 -0.94 2.50 -13.96
CA GLY A 141 -0.18 3.41 -14.83
C GLY A 141 1.33 3.34 -14.77
N ILE A 142 1.95 2.43 -14.01
CA ILE A 142 3.41 2.28 -14.06
C ILE A 142 3.75 1.11 -14.99
N GLN A 143 3.55 1.32 -16.28
CA GLN A 143 4.20 0.55 -17.33
C GLN A 143 5.42 1.34 -17.79
N HIS A 144 6.59 0.74 -17.61
CA HIS A 144 7.88 1.08 -18.21
C HIS A 144 8.32 2.57 -18.13
N ILE A 145 9.19 2.85 -17.18
CA ILE A 145 10.24 3.86 -17.38
C ILE A 145 11.44 3.20 -18.04
#